data_537ee498c49c80356c7a94f8c7dc76b5
#
_entry.id   537ee498c49c80356c7a94f8c7dc76b5
#
_cell.length_a   1.000
_cell.length_b   1.000
_cell.length_c   1.000
_cell.angle_alpha   90.00
_cell.angle_beta   90.00
_cell.angle_gamma   90.00
#
_symmetry.space_group_name_H-M   'P 1'
#
loop_
_entity.id
_entity.type
_entity.pdbx_description
1 polymer ?
#
loop_
_entity_poly.entity_id
_entity_poly.type
_entity_poly.pdbx_seq_one_letter_code
_entity_poly.pdbx_strand_id
1 'polypeptide(L)'
;MNLWANRPDFSALAVLVVEDDADSRDLMREVLQSCGATVLAAEDVGTAQRYVSTVKLDLIVTDLALPGVDGASFLTWLREQPSDRGGNLPAVAVTAYHERYPPAAISGWAAYFQKPLDVEQFVRTIAAILGRPGTSIGG
;
A
#
# COMPACT_ATOMS: atom_id res chain seq x y z
N MET A 1 -0.80 8.49 -22.68
CA MET A 1 -1.28 7.09 -22.53
C MET A 1 -2.38 7.04 -21.50
N ASN A 2 -3.45 6.36 -21.79
CA ASN A 2 -4.55 6.21 -20.85
C ASN A 2 -4.22 5.08 -19.86
N LEU A 3 -4.07 5.40 -18.57
CA LEU A 3 -3.80 4.41 -17.54
C LEU A 3 -4.86 3.29 -17.55
N TRP A 4 -6.12 3.65 -17.73
CA TRP A 4 -7.21 2.68 -17.62
C TRP A 4 -7.27 1.72 -18.81
N ALA A 5 -6.71 2.09 -19.96
CA ALA A 5 -6.60 1.20 -21.10
C ALA A 5 -5.52 0.13 -20.90
N ASN A 6 -4.50 0.46 -20.11
CA ASN A 6 -3.33 -0.40 -19.87
C ASN A 6 -3.14 -0.71 -18.39
N ARG A 7 -4.20 -0.58 -17.59
CA ARG A 7 -4.06 -0.83 -16.15
C ARG A 7 -3.63 -2.26 -15.89
N PRO A 8 -2.80 -2.47 -14.86
CA PRO A 8 -2.42 -3.83 -14.48
C PRO A 8 -3.61 -4.61 -13.96
N ASP A 9 -3.48 -5.92 -13.96
CA ASP A 9 -4.50 -6.82 -13.42
C ASP A 9 -4.06 -7.31 -12.04
N PHE A 10 -4.76 -6.86 -11.00
CA PHE A 10 -4.53 -7.26 -9.62
C PHE A 10 -5.54 -8.30 -9.14
N SER A 11 -6.16 -9.03 -10.07
CA SER A 11 -7.10 -10.10 -9.71
C SER A 11 -6.45 -11.10 -8.77
N ALA A 12 -7.21 -11.60 -7.81
CA ALA A 12 -6.77 -12.56 -6.80
C ALA A 12 -5.72 -12.01 -5.82
N LEU A 13 -5.41 -10.72 -5.88
CA LEU A 13 -4.51 -10.08 -4.91
C LEU A 13 -5.30 -9.30 -3.87
N ALA A 14 -4.86 -9.36 -2.62
CA ALA A 14 -5.46 -8.65 -1.51
C ALA A 14 -4.49 -7.58 -1.00
N VAL A 15 -4.96 -6.34 -0.93
CA VAL A 15 -4.17 -5.19 -0.49
C VAL A 15 -4.84 -4.57 0.72
N LEU A 16 -4.05 -4.32 1.76
CA LEU A 16 -4.50 -3.58 2.93
C LEU A 16 -4.06 -2.12 2.79
N VAL A 17 -5.02 -1.21 2.89
CA VAL A 17 -4.76 0.23 2.91
C VAL A 17 -5.00 0.75 4.31
N VAL A 18 -3.99 1.36 4.92
CA VAL A 18 -4.07 1.94 6.27
C VAL A 18 -3.95 3.45 6.15
N GLU A 19 -5.05 4.15 6.39
CA GLU A 19 -5.14 5.60 6.19
C GLU A 19 -6.29 6.14 7.01
N ASP A 20 -6.03 7.13 7.86
CA ASP A 20 -7.08 7.75 8.67
C ASP A 20 -7.88 8.81 7.93
N ASP A 21 -7.30 9.43 6.89
CA ASP A 21 -8.03 10.39 6.07
C ASP A 21 -8.97 9.67 5.10
N ALA A 22 -10.27 9.93 5.21
CA ALA A 22 -11.28 9.22 4.44
C ALA A 22 -11.11 9.41 2.93
N ASP A 23 -10.79 10.63 2.49
CA ASP A 23 -10.66 10.91 1.06
C ASP A 23 -9.44 10.20 0.46
N SER A 24 -8.32 10.23 1.16
CA SER A 24 -7.11 9.50 0.73
C SER A 24 -7.33 7.99 0.72
N ARG A 25 -8.00 7.48 1.76
CA ARG A 25 -8.32 6.06 1.87
C ARG A 25 -9.22 5.61 0.72
N ASP A 26 -10.26 6.39 0.44
CA ASP A 26 -11.20 6.07 -0.64
C ASP A 26 -10.52 6.12 -2.01
N LEU A 27 -9.66 7.11 -2.24
CA LEU A 27 -8.93 7.22 -3.49
C LEU A 27 -8.07 5.98 -3.74
N MET A 28 -7.28 5.59 -2.77
CA MET A 28 -6.41 4.43 -2.91
C MET A 28 -7.21 3.15 -3.10
N ARG A 29 -8.30 2.99 -2.35
CA ARG A 29 -9.18 1.84 -2.49
C ARG A 29 -9.79 1.77 -3.90
N GLU A 30 -10.34 2.87 -4.38
CA GLU A 30 -10.98 2.90 -5.70
C GLU A 30 -9.97 2.58 -6.81
N VAL A 31 -8.79 3.16 -6.73
CA VAL A 31 -7.75 2.94 -7.73
C VAL A 31 -7.34 1.48 -7.77
N LEU A 32 -7.09 0.88 -6.62
CA LEU A 32 -6.65 -0.52 -6.55
C LEU A 32 -7.77 -1.48 -6.92
N GLN A 33 -9.02 -1.20 -6.52
CA GLN A 33 -10.17 -2.01 -6.92
C GLN A 33 -10.42 -1.95 -8.41
N SER A 34 -10.17 -0.81 -9.04
CA SER A 34 -10.33 -0.69 -10.49
C SER A 34 -9.34 -1.55 -11.27
N CYS A 35 -8.24 -1.94 -10.63
CA CYS A 35 -7.27 -2.88 -11.20
C CYS A 35 -7.58 -4.33 -10.82
N GLY A 36 -8.67 -4.59 -10.11
CA GLY A 36 -9.10 -5.95 -9.78
C GLY A 36 -8.74 -6.43 -8.38
N ALA A 37 -8.01 -5.63 -7.60
CA ALA A 37 -7.61 -6.04 -6.25
C ALA A 37 -8.79 -6.12 -5.30
N THR A 38 -8.72 -7.05 -4.36
CA THR A 38 -9.53 -7.01 -3.15
C THR A 38 -8.85 -6.06 -2.18
N VAL A 39 -9.54 -5.01 -1.75
CA VAL A 39 -8.96 -4.01 -0.86
C VAL A 39 -9.64 -4.07 0.50
N LEU A 40 -8.82 -4.19 1.54
CA LEU A 40 -9.26 -4.02 2.92
C LEU A 40 -8.74 -2.66 3.38
N ALA A 41 -9.60 -1.89 4.00
CA ALA A 41 -9.26 -0.53 4.42
C ALA A 41 -9.33 -0.44 5.95
N ALA A 42 -8.30 0.14 6.54
CA ALA A 42 -8.22 0.37 7.98
C ALA A 42 -7.91 1.84 8.21
N GLU A 43 -8.57 2.44 9.19
CA GLU A 43 -8.31 3.84 9.55
C GLU A 43 -7.35 3.98 10.72
N ASP A 44 -6.94 2.87 11.34
CA ASP A 44 -6.00 2.86 12.45
C ASP A 44 -5.16 1.59 12.45
N VAL A 45 -4.09 1.61 13.23
CA VAL A 45 -3.14 0.50 13.31
C VAL A 45 -3.76 -0.74 13.93
N GLY A 46 -4.62 -0.58 14.93
CA GLY A 46 -5.26 -1.74 15.57
C GLY A 46 -6.11 -2.55 14.59
N THR A 47 -6.90 -1.87 13.77
CA THR A 47 -7.69 -2.53 12.72
C THR A 47 -6.77 -3.18 11.69
N ALA A 48 -5.70 -2.48 11.30
CA ALA A 48 -4.72 -3.03 10.36
C ALA A 48 -4.08 -4.31 10.89
N GLN A 49 -3.70 -4.32 12.16
CA GLN A 49 -3.11 -5.51 12.79
C GLN A 49 -4.07 -6.69 12.79
N ARG A 50 -5.35 -6.46 13.02
CA ARG A 50 -6.36 -7.53 12.96
C ARG A 50 -6.46 -8.11 11.55
N TYR A 51 -6.43 -7.27 10.52
CA TYR A 51 -6.44 -7.77 9.14
C TYR A 51 -5.18 -8.58 8.81
N VAL A 52 -4.03 -8.11 9.22
CA VAL A 52 -2.77 -8.86 9.02
C VAL A 52 -2.86 -10.25 9.66
N SER A 53 -3.49 -10.35 10.83
CA SER A 53 -3.58 -11.59 11.58
C SER A 53 -4.64 -12.56 11.05
N THR A 54 -5.62 -12.07 10.28
CA THR A 54 -6.78 -12.88 9.89
C THR A 54 -6.97 -13.05 8.39
N VAL A 55 -6.32 -12.22 7.57
CA VAL A 55 -6.48 -12.24 6.12
C VAL A 55 -5.12 -12.47 5.47
N LYS A 56 -5.10 -13.31 4.45
CA LYS A 56 -3.89 -13.47 3.65
C LYS A 56 -3.77 -12.29 2.70
N LEU A 57 -2.78 -11.45 2.93
CA LEU A 57 -2.53 -10.23 2.17
C LEU A 57 -1.34 -10.39 1.24
N ASP A 58 -1.29 -9.57 0.20
CA ASP A 58 -0.18 -9.54 -0.76
C ASP A 58 0.62 -8.25 -0.67
N LEU A 59 0.02 -7.19 -0.14
CA LEU A 59 0.65 -5.87 -0.05
C LEU A 59 -0.02 -5.05 1.05
N ILE A 60 0.77 -4.21 1.70
CA ILE A 60 0.25 -3.21 2.63
C ILE A 60 0.66 -1.83 2.13
N VAL A 61 -0.30 -0.90 2.07
CA VAL A 61 -0.06 0.52 1.80
C VAL A 61 -0.48 1.28 3.05
N THR A 62 0.43 2.02 3.65
CA THR A 62 0.11 2.72 4.90
C THR A 62 0.61 4.17 4.89
N ASP A 63 -0.21 5.07 5.44
CA ASP A 63 0.26 6.38 5.82
C ASP A 63 1.24 6.24 6.99
N LEU A 64 2.24 7.11 7.04
CA LEU A 64 3.20 7.14 8.14
C LEU A 64 2.66 7.93 9.33
N ALA A 65 1.82 8.94 9.09
CA ALA A 65 1.27 9.78 10.15
C ALA A 65 -0.14 9.29 10.53
N LEU A 66 -0.19 8.27 11.38
CA LEU A 66 -1.45 7.69 11.87
C LEU A 66 -1.71 8.13 13.31
N PRO A 67 -2.97 8.19 13.74
CA PRO A 67 -3.29 8.56 15.13
C PRO A 67 -2.67 7.61 16.13
N GLY A 68 -1.90 8.16 17.06
CA GLY A 68 -1.33 7.43 18.20
C GLY A 68 -0.14 6.53 17.88
N VAL A 69 0.05 6.12 16.64
CA VAL A 69 1.15 5.24 16.24
C VAL A 69 1.59 5.64 14.85
N ASP A 70 2.88 5.86 14.64
CA ASP A 70 3.35 6.15 13.29
C ASP A 70 3.51 4.87 12.46
N GLY A 71 3.58 5.05 11.13
CA GLY A 71 3.70 3.94 10.21
C GLY A 71 5.00 3.17 10.35
N ALA A 72 6.07 3.83 10.81
CA ALA A 72 7.35 3.17 11.03
C ALA A 72 7.25 2.14 12.16
N SER A 73 6.52 2.47 13.24
CA SER A 73 6.26 1.53 14.32
C SER A 73 5.40 0.37 13.86
N PHE A 74 4.44 0.62 12.97
CA PHE A 74 3.64 -0.44 12.38
C PHE A 74 4.50 -1.37 11.53
N LEU A 75 5.43 -0.83 10.74
CA LEU A 75 6.34 -1.66 9.94
C LEU A 75 7.21 -2.55 10.85
N THR A 76 7.72 -2.00 11.94
CA THR A 76 8.50 -2.77 12.91
C THR A 76 7.69 -3.95 13.44
N TRP A 77 6.46 -3.67 13.87
CA TRP A 77 5.55 -4.73 14.32
C TRP A 77 5.32 -5.78 13.24
N LEU A 78 5.08 -5.35 12.00
CA LEU A 78 4.81 -6.24 10.88
C LEU A 78 5.99 -7.21 10.65
N ARG A 79 7.22 -6.70 10.70
CA ARG A 79 8.41 -7.52 10.46
C ARG A 79 8.66 -8.55 11.57
N GLU A 80 8.07 -8.36 12.75
CA GLU A 80 8.13 -9.31 13.85
C GLU A 80 7.14 -10.46 13.70
N GLN A 81 6.19 -10.36 12.77
CA GLN A 81 5.23 -11.44 12.53
C GLN A 81 5.90 -12.60 11.79
N PRO A 82 5.38 -13.84 11.94
CA PRO A 82 5.88 -14.96 11.13
C PRO A 82 5.79 -14.65 9.63
N SER A 83 6.72 -15.20 8.86
CA SER A 83 6.79 -14.93 7.42
C SER A 83 5.51 -15.34 6.67
N ASP A 84 4.81 -16.37 7.15
CA ASP A 84 3.54 -16.81 6.57
C ASP A 84 2.34 -16.03 7.08
N ARG A 85 2.54 -15.06 7.99
CA ARG A 85 1.49 -14.22 8.59
C ARG A 85 1.79 -12.74 8.48
N GLY A 86 2.44 -12.34 7.41
CA GLY A 86 2.66 -10.94 7.11
C GLY A 86 4.08 -10.42 7.32
N GLY A 87 4.96 -11.20 7.96
CA GLY A 87 6.31 -10.73 8.27
C GLY A 87 7.14 -10.35 7.05
N ASN A 88 6.85 -10.92 5.90
CA ASN A 88 7.56 -10.66 4.64
C ASN A 88 6.72 -9.87 3.63
N LEU A 89 5.54 -9.36 4.02
CA LEU A 89 4.71 -8.60 3.09
C LEU A 89 5.42 -7.34 2.62
N PRO A 90 5.39 -7.04 1.32
CA PRO A 90 5.88 -5.74 0.88
C PRO A 90 4.99 -4.64 1.46
N ALA A 91 5.62 -3.58 1.92
CA ALA A 91 4.95 -2.45 2.53
C ALA A 91 5.34 -1.17 1.79
N VAL A 92 4.33 -0.39 1.46
CA VAL A 92 4.47 0.88 0.75
C VAL A 92 4.04 2.01 1.69
N ALA A 93 4.87 3.04 1.79
CA ALA A 93 4.60 4.20 2.61
C ALA A 93 4.04 5.34 1.79
N VAL A 94 3.04 6.03 2.33
CA VAL A 94 2.44 7.24 1.74
C VAL A 94 2.35 8.29 2.83
N THR A 95 2.77 9.53 2.57
CA THR A 95 2.67 10.57 3.58
C THR A 95 2.60 11.98 2.99
N ALA A 96 1.86 12.86 3.66
CA ALA A 96 1.87 14.30 3.39
C ALA A 96 3.03 14.99 4.13
N TYR A 97 3.67 14.29 5.07
CA TYR A 97 4.69 14.85 5.96
C TYR A 97 6.07 14.32 5.63
N HIS A 98 6.43 14.35 4.35
CA HIS A 98 7.69 13.79 3.87
C HIS A 98 8.93 14.40 4.54
N GLU A 99 8.84 15.62 5.05
CA GLU A 99 9.94 16.26 5.76
C GLU A 99 10.22 15.59 7.10
N ARG A 100 9.18 15.04 7.75
CA ARG A 100 9.31 14.30 9.01
C ARG A 100 9.78 12.88 8.80
N TYR A 101 9.51 12.33 7.62
CA TYR A 101 9.77 10.93 7.31
C TYR A 101 10.52 10.83 5.97
N PRO A 102 11.77 11.37 5.89
CA PRO A 102 12.52 11.28 4.64
C PRO A 102 12.81 9.83 4.29
N PRO A 103 12.76 9.45 3.02
CA PRO A 103 12.96 8.06 2.61
C PRO A 103 14.27 7.44 3.10
N ALA A 104 15.34 8.23 3.16
CA ALA A 104 16.64 7.76 3.62
C ALA A 104 16.66 7.36 5.09
N ALA A 105 15.73 7.88 5.90
CA ALA A 105 15.63 7.56 7.32
C ALA A 105 14.68 6.40 7.59
N ILE A 106 13.95 5.92 6.58
CA ILE A 106 12.93 4.89 6.74
C ILE A 106 13.32 3.71 5.85
N SER A 107 14.05 2.76 6.42
CA SER A 107 14.44 1.56 5.70
C SER A 107 13.34 0.49 5.80
N GLY A 108 13.32 -0.42 4.85
CA GLY A 108 12.40 -1.55 4.87
C GLY A 108 11.10 -1.35 4.08
N TRP A 109 10.88 -0.15 3.52
CA TRP A 109 9.74 0.11 2.65
C TRP A 109 10.06 -0.30 1.22
N ALA A 110 9.12 -0.97 0.57
CA ALA A 110 9.28 -1.34 -0.84
C ALA A 110 9.17 -0.14 -1.76
N ALA A 111 8.39 0.87 -1.36
CA ALA A 111 8.26 2.13 -2.07
C ALA A 111 7.77 3.21 -1.11
N TYR A 112 7.96 4.47 -1.51
CA TYR A 112 7.60 5.62 -0.69
C TYR A 112 6.98 6.67 -1.60
N PHE A 113 5.79 7.16 -1.24
CA PHE A 113 5.08 8.17 -2.02
C PHE A 113 4.76 9.38 -1.16
N GLN A 114 4.84 10.56 -1.77
CA GLN A 114 4.38 11.80 -1.16
C GLN A 114 2.96 12.09 -1.62
N LYS A 115 2.16 12.68 -0.74
CA LYS A 115 0.84 13.20 -1.09
C LYS A 115 0.99 14.62 -1.63
N PRO A 116 0.17 15.03 -2.61
CA PRO A 116 -0.88 14.25 -3.27
C PRO A 116 -0.30 13.18 -4.19
N LEU A 117 -0.98 12.03 -4.25
CA LEU A 117 -0.52 10.91 -5.05
C LEU A 117 -0.61 11.20 -6.54
N ASP A 118 0.46 10.86 -7.25
CA ASP A 118 0.39 10.64 -8.69
C ASP A 118 -0.16 9.22 -8.88
N VAL A 119 -1.42 9.12 -9.27
CA VAL A 119 -2.15 7.84 -9.34
C VAL A 119 -1.48 6.88 -10.31
N GLU A 120 -1.05 7.37 -11.48
CA GLU A 120 -0.41 6.52 -12.47
C GLU A 120 0.91 5.94 -11.94
N GLN A 121 1.74 6.78 -11.33
CA GLN A 121 2.99 6.33 -10.74
C GLN A 121 2.76 5.33 -9.60
N PHE A 122 1.76 5.60 -8.77
CA PHE A 122 1.38 4.74 -7.66
C PHE A 122 1.01 3.34 -8.15
N VAL A 123 0.14 3.26 -9.15
CA VAL A 123 -0.32 1.98 -9.70
C VAL A 123 0.82 1.23 -10.38
N ARG A 124 1.65 1.92 -11.16
CA ARG A 124 2.78 1.29 -11.84
C ARG A 124 3.81 0.73 -10.89
N THR A 125 4.09 1.47 -9.82
CA THR A 125 5.06 1.03 -8.81
C THR A 125 4.54 -0.20 -8.07
N ILE A 126 3.26 -0.18 -7.68
CA ILE A 126 2.63 -1.34 -7.02
C ILE A 126 2.62 -2.55 -7.95
N ALA A 127 2.32 -2.34 -9.23
CA ALA A 127 2.34 -3.43 -10.22
C ALA A 127 3.72 -4.09 -10.29
N ALA A 128 4.78 -3.28 -10.28
CA ALA A 128 6.14 -3.81 -10.29
C ALA A 128 6.45 -4.61 -9.03
N ILE A 129 6.04 -4.10 -7.85
CA ILE A 129 6.24 -4.79 -6.57
C ILE A 129 5.52 -6.13 -6.56
N LEU A 130 4.30 -6.19 -7.09
CA LEU A 130 3.47 -7.40 -7.08
C LEU A 130 3.77 -8.35 -8.25
N GLY A 131 4.68 -7.97 -9.14
CA GLY A 131 4.97 -8.78 -10.33
C GLY A 131 3.81 -8.81 -11.33
N ARG A 132 3.01 -7.75 -11.37
CA ARG A 132 1.83 -7.63 -12.24
C ARG A 132 1.90 -6.38 -13.11
N PRO A 133 2.98 -6.19 -13.91
CA PRO A 133 3.04 -5.02 -14.77
C PRO A 133 1.86 -5.02 -15.74
N GLY A 134 1.40 -3.81 -16.07
CA GLY A 134 0.29 -3.67 -17.01
C GLY A 134 0.60 -4.31 -18.33
N THR A 135 -0.45 -4.79 -19.01
CA THR A 135 -0.31 -5.32 -20.33
C THR A 135 0.16 -4.22 -21.26
N SER A 136 1.32 -4.40 -21.85
CA SER A 136 1.83 -3.44 -22.81
C SER A 136 1.08 -3.62 -24.13
N ILE A 137 0.42 -2.58 -24.57
CA ILE A 137 -0.19 -2.58 -25.89
C ILE A 137 0.90 -2.30 -26.90
N GLY A 138 1.08 -3.25 -27.79
CA GLY A 138 2.15 -3.13 -28.77
C GLY A 138 3.45 -3.71 -28.31
N GLY A 139 3.39 -4.42 -27.22
CA GLY A 139 4.58 -5.08 -26.74
C GLY A 139 4.30 -5.73 -25.45
#